data_8fcfecec354bf999da2d48a38430bc47
#
_entry.id   8fcfecec354bf999da2d48a38430bc47
#
_cell.length_a   1.000
_cell.length_b   1.000
_cell.length_c   1.000
_cell.angle_alpha   90.00
_cell.angle_beta   90.00
_cell.angle_gamma   90.00
#
_symmetry.space_group_name_H-M   'P 1'
#
loop_
_entity.id
_entity.type
_entity.pdbx_description
1 polymer ?
#
loop_
_entity_poly.entity_id
_entity_poly.type
_entity_poly.pdbx_seq_one_letter_code
_entity_poly.pdbx_strand_id
1 'polypeptide(L)'
;MSGIPKLPEGFTIMERHDGIVQRMGKSAGVESNWYYDAVDQEGKECILMFCRPGGFTIIDKESLIHIREINERLVTWFIMQNGYVAGHIMTETGLQNMYLHQYITGHQGHGQGKDSIDHVNRNKLDNRMTNLKVATQSEQNENRGKMSRKYNAKPLPEGIVQSDLPKFVIYYKEKRGDGHREYFTVEKHPLQNLKEQGVKDAKTEQLVNKRWASSKAGAVTIQDKLEQARVYVAFLDRILGE
;
A
#
# COMPACT_ATOMS: atom_id res chain seq x y z
N MET A 1 6.06 -23.77 -23.52
CA MET A 1 4.67 -24.08 -23.13
C MET A 1 4.39 -23.28 -21.87
N SER A 2 3.62 -22.21 -21.95
CA SER A 2 3.21 -21.45 -20.76
C SER A 2 2.19 -22.32 -20.01
N GLY A 3 2.56 -22.77 -18.80
CA GLY A 3 1.66 -23.56 -17.96
C GLY A 3 0.33 -22.83 -17.74
N ILE A 4 -0.75 -23.58 -17.55
CA ILE A 4 -2.06 -23.04 -17.17
C ILE A 4 -1.86 -22.24 -15.89
N PRO A 5 -2.25 -20.95 -15.85
CA PRO A 5 -2.09 -20.13 -14.65
C PRO A 5 -2.84 -20.76 -13.47
N LYS A 6 -2.22 -20.70 -12.28
CA LYS A 6 -2.82 -21.22 -11.06
C LYS A 6 -4.14 -20.48 -10.79
N LEU A 7 -5.22 -21.24 -10.67
CA LEU A 7 -6.53 -20.71 -10.28
C LEU A 7 -6.48 -20.15 -8.86
N PRO A 8 -7.20 -19.06 -8.57
CA PRO A 8 -7.35 -18.58 -7.20
C PRO A 8 -8.04 -19.66 -6.35
N GLU A 9 -7.60 -19.77 -5.10
CA GLU A 9 -8.17 -20.75 -4.14
C GLU A 9 -9.59 -20.33 -3.74
N GLY A 10 -10.43 -21.30 -3.44
CA GLY A 10 -11.77 -21.04 -2.92
C GLY A 10 -12.86 -20.82 -3.97
N PHE A 11 -12.61 -21.20 -5.22
CA PHE A 11 -13.61 -21.13 -6.29
C PHE A 11 -13.86 -22.50 -6.90
N THR A 12 -15.14 -22.78 -7.14
CA THR A 12 -15.57 -23.94 -7.95
C THR A 12 -15.80 -23.49 -9.38
N ILE A 13 -15.05 -24.07 -10.31
CA ILE A 13 -15.17 -23.76 -11.75
C ILE A 13 -16.37 -24.48 -12.32
N MET A 14 -17.19 -23.73 -13.07
CA MET A 14 -18.39 -24.26 -13.74
C MET A 14 -18.14 -24.48 -15.23
N GLU A 15 -17.83 -23.42 -15.96
CA GLU A 15 -17.66 -23.45 -17.40
C GLU A 15 -16.52 -22.52 -17.83
N ARG A 16 -15.84 -22.90 -18.92
CA ARG A 16 -14.80 -22.06 -19.55
C ARG A 16 -15.34 -21.42 -20.81
N HIS A 17 -15.05 -20.13 -20.96
CA HIS A 17 -15.36 -19.35 -22.15
C HIS A 17 -14.08 -18.78 -22.76
N ASP A 18 -13.87 -19.04 -24.05
CA ASP A 18 -12.73 -18.50 -24.79
C ASP A 18 -12.95 -17.03 -25.15
N GLY A 19 -11.85 -16.32 -25.37
CA GLY A 19 -11.87 -14.94 -25.82
C GLY A 19 -12.44 -14.81 -27.24
N ILE A 20 -13.08 -13.68 -27.51
CA ILE A 20 -13.56 -13.34 -28.85
C ILE A 20 -12.47 -12.56 -29.58
N VAL A 21 -12.19 -12.96 -30.81
CA VAL A 21 -11.27 -12.23 -31.68
C VAL A 21 -12.07 -11.35 -32.63
N GLN A 22 -11.83 -10.07 -32.61
CA GLN A 22 -12.42 -9.13 -33.57
C GLN A 22 -11.72 -9.28 -34.93
N ARG A 23 -12.45 -9.74 -35.93
CA ARG A 23 -11.87 -9.98 -37.26
C ARG A 23 -11.85 -8.75 -38.15
N MET A 24 -12.76 -7.81 -37.94
CA MET A 24 -12.90 -6.61 -38.77
C MET A 24 -13.22 -5.38 -37.91
N GLY A 25 -13.07 -4.19 -38.47
CA GLY A 25 -13.40 -2.93 -37.83
C GLY A 25 -12.27 -2.37 -36.97
N LYS A 26 -12.61 -1.45 -36.07
CA LYS A 26 -11.67 -0.64 -35.27
C LYS A 26 -10.84 -1.45 -34.25
N SER A 27 -11.26 -2.67 -33.94
CA SER A 27 -10.58 -3.58 -33.01
C SER A 27 -10.05 -4.84 -33.69
N ALA A 28 -9.80 -4.78 -35.01
CA ALA A 28 -9.30 -5.95 -35.76
C ALA A 28 -7.99 -6.47 -35.12
N GLY A 29 -7.92 -7.78 -34.85
CA GLY A 29 -6.81 -8.43 -34.17
C GLY A 29 -6.82 -8.34 -32.65
N VAL A 30 -7.73 -7.60 -32.05
CA VAL A 30 -7.91 -7.59 -30.58
C VAL A 30 -8.68 -8.83 -30.16
N GLU A 31 -8.19 -9.53 -29.15
CA GLU A 31 -8.82 -10.66 -28.50
C GLU A 31 -9.28 -10.25 -27.10
N SER A 32 -10.55 -10.46 -26.78
CA SER A 32 -11.04 -10.27 -25.41
C SER A 32 -10.48 -11.36 -24.48
N ASN A 33 -10.46 -11.08 -23.19
CA ASN A 33 -10.00 -12.04 -22.20
C ASN A 33 -10.91 -13.30 -22.20
N TRP A 34 -10.32 -14.47 -22.09
CA TRP A 34 -11.05 -15.69 -21.77
C TRP A 34 -11.33 -15.76 -20.26
N TYR A 35 -12.36 -16.49 -19.86
CA TYR A 35 -12.79 -16.53 -18.46
C TYR A 35 -13.47 -17.86 -18.09
N TYR A 36 -13.66 -18.04 -16.79
CA TYR A 36 -14.49 -19.10 -16.25
C TYR A 36 -15.72 -18.51 -15.58
N ASP A 37 -16.87 -19.16 -15.76
CA ASP A 37 -17.96 -19.08 -14.80
C ASP A 37 -17.56 -19.85 -13.56
N ALA A 38 -17.74 -19.26 -12.38
CA ALA A 38 -17.31 -19.84 -11.12
C ALA A 38 -18.28 -19.50 -9.99
N VAL A 39 -18.17 -20.28 -8.92
CA VAL A 39 -18.89 -20.04 -7.66
C VAL A 39 -17.86 -19.93 -6.55
N ASP A 40 -17.98 -18.91 -5.69
CA ASP A 40 -17.10 -18.74 -4.53
C ASP A 40 -17.50 -19.65 -3.36
N GLN A 41 -16.75 -19.58 -2.26
CA GLN A 41 -16.99 -20.39 -1.05
C GLN A 41 -18.33 -20.13 -0.38
N GLU A 42 -18.95 -18.98 -0.63
CA GLU A 42 -20.26 -18.60 -0.11
C GLU A 42 -21.41 -19.04 -1.04
N GLY A 43 -21.09 -19.71 -2.16
CA GLY A 43 -22.07 -20.13 -3.17
C GLY A 43 -22.47 -18.99 -4.11
N LYS A 44 -21.77 -17.87 -4.14
CA LYS A 44 -22.06 -16.73 -5.00
C LYS A 44 -21.42 -16.90 -6.37
N GLU A 45 -22.21 -16.73 -7.42
CA GLU A 45 -21.73 -16.77 -8.80
C GLU A 45 -20.83 -15.55 -9.12
N CYS A 46 -19.75 -15.81 -9.85
CA CYS A 46 -18.81 -14.80 -10.30
C CYS A 46 -18.08 -15.24 -11.58
N ILE A 47 -17.29 -14.35 -12.14
CA ILE A 47 -16.42 -14.60 -13.27
C ILE A 47 -14.97 -14.55 -12.83
N LEU A 48 -14.19 -15.55 -13.21
CA LEU A 48 -12.72 -15.54 -13.12
C LEU A 48 -12.15 -15.24 -14.50
N MET A 49 -11.84 -13.97 -14.76
CA MET A 49 -11.30 -13.54 -16.05
C MET A 49 -9.78 -13.56 -16.03
N PHE A 50 -9.18 -14.26 -17.00
CA PHE A 50 -7.73 -14.32 -17.13
C PHE A 50 -7.17 -13.01 -17.67
N CYS A 51 -6.14 -12.48 -16.98
CA CYS A 51 -5.43 -11.27 -17.34
C CYS A 51 -3.93 -11.54 -17.47
N ARG A 52 -3.32 -11.13 -18.58
CA ARG A 52 -1.85 -11.22 -18.74
C ARG A 52 -1.13 -10.30 -17.75
N PRO A 53 0.11 -10.60 -17.27
CA PRO A 53 0.97 -11.70 -17.72
C PRO A 53 0.62 -13.09 -17.16
N GLY A 54 -0.26 -13.23 -16.18
CA GLY A 54 -0.63 -14.56 -15.68
C GLY A 54 -1.38 -14.55 -14.36
N GLY A 55 -2.62 -14.06 -14.32
CA GLY A 55 -3.48 -14.09 -13.16
C GLY A 55 -4.95 -14.00 -13.51
N PHE A 56 -5.81 -14.20 -12.51
CA PHE A 56 -7.25 -14.06 -12.67
C PHE A 56 -7.73 -12.85 -11.86
N THR A 57 -8.60 -12.07 -12.48
CA THR A 57 -9.42 -11.10 -11.75
C THR A 57 -10.81 -11.67 -11.54
N ILE A 58 -11.40 -11.34 -10.40
CA ILE A 58 -12.74 -11.73 -10.01
C ILE A 58 -13.66 -10.55 -10.28
N ILE A 59 -14.76 -10.79 -10.99
CA ILE A 59 -15.78 -9.77 -11.29
C ILE A 59 -17.18 -10.36 -11.13
N ASP A 60 -18.18 -9.51 -11.00
CA ASP A 60 -19.58 -9.93 -11.09
C ASP A 60 -19.93 -10.26 -12.53
N LYS A 61 -20.90 -11.19 -12.73
CA LYS A 61 -21.38 -11.57 -14.06
C LYS A 61 -21.90 -10.37 -14.86
N GLU A 62 -22.61 -9.50 -14.20
CA GLU A 62 -23.17 -8.28 -14.80
C GLU A 62 -22.07 -7.35 -15.34
N SER A 63 -20.96 -7.27 -14.65
CA SER A 63 -19.83 -6.46 -15.07
C SER A 63 -19.19 -6.93 -16.37
N LEU A 64 -19.19 -8.24 -16.62
CA LEU A 64 -18.55 -8.83 -17.81
C LEU A 64 -19.07 -8.24 -19.11
N ILE A 65 -20.39 -8.05 -19.22
CA ILE A 65 -21.04 -7.53 -20.43
C ILE A 65 -20.50 -6.13 -20.75
N HIS A 66 -20.36 -5.31 -19.74
CA HIS A 66 -19.95 -3.91 -19.90
C HIS A 66 -18.45 -3.74 -20.17
N ILE A 67 -17.60 -4.58 -19.56
CA ILE A 67 -16.15 -4.44 -19.68
C ILE A 67 -15.57 -5.11 -20.92
N ARG A 68 -16.29 -6.04 -21.54
CA ARG A 68 -15.83 -6.80 -22.71
C ARG A 68 -15.78 -5.94 -23.97
N GLU A 69 -16.77 -5.07 -24.12
CA GLU A 69 -16.87 -4.14 -25.23
C GLU A 69 -17.16 -2.74 -24.72
N ILE A 70 -16.30 -1.80 -25.07
CA ILE A 70 -16.42 -0.40 -24.68
C ILE A 70 -16.32 0.46 -25.94
N ASN A 71 -17.33 1.30 -26.14
CA ASN A 71 -17.42 2.17 -27.32
C ASN A 71 -17.29 1.38 -28.64
N GLU A 72 -18.05 0.27 -28.76
CA GLU A 72 -18.05 -0.63 -29.91
C GLU A 72 -16.68 -1.26 -30.21
N ARG A 73 -15.82 -1.39 -29.21
CA ARG A 73 -14.49 -1.99 -29.33
C ARG A 73 -14.27 -3.06 -28.27
N LEU A 74 -13.73 -4.20 -28.66
CA LEU A 74 -13.25 -5.18 -27.70
C LEU A 74 -12.10 -4.60 -26.89
N VAL A 75 -12.08 -4.90 -25.60
CA VAL A 75 -11.03 -4.51 -24.69
C VAL A 75 -10.34 -5.75 -24.15
N THR A 76 -9.01 -5.71 -24.11
CA THR A 76 -8.19 -6.70 -23.43
C THR A 76 -7.69 -6.11 -22.11
N TRP A 77 -8.04 -6.78 -21.01
CA TRP A 77 -7.63 -6.40 -19.67
C TRP A 77 -6.36 -7.14 -19.28
N PHE A 78 -5.45 -6.46 -18.58
CA PHE A 78 -4.16 -6.99 -18.15
C PHE A 78 -3.80 -6.51 -16.73
N ILE A 79 -2.94 -7.28 -16.05
CA ILE A 79 -2.45 -6.93 -14.71
C ILE A 79 -1.21 -6.06 -14.86
N MET A 80 -1.23 -4.88 -14.24
CA MET A 80 -0.11 -3.96 -14.20
C MET A 80 0.92 -4.37 -13.13
N GLN A 81 2.13 -3.80 -13.18
CA GLN A 81 3.18 -4.04 -12.18
C GLN A 81 2.77 -3.69 -10.75
N ASN A 82 1.86 -2.73 -10.58
CA ASN A 82 1.31 -2.35 -9.29
C ASN A 82 0.22 -3.31 -8.76
N GLY A 83 -0.10 -4.37 -9.53
CA GLY A 83 -1.06 -5.42 -9.18
C GLY A 83 -2.52 -5.09 -9.50
N TYR A 84 -2.83 -3.92 -10.04
CA TYR A 84 -4.18 -3.60 -10.50
C TYR A 84 -4.43 -4.09 -11.93
N VAL A 85 -5.70 -4.33 -12.24
CA VAL A 85 -6.15 -4.65 -13.61
C VAL A 85 -6.45 -3.36 -14.36
N ALA A 86 -5.93 -3.24 -15.58
CA ALA A 86 -6.17 -2.10 -16.46
C ALA A 86 -6.42 -2.55 -17.91
N GLY A 87 -7.02 -1.68 -18.71
CA GLY A 87 -7.23 -1.86 -20.14
C GLY A 87 -6.90 -0.59 -20.90
N HIS A 88 -6.59 -0.73 -22.19
CA HIS A 88 -6.45 0.40 -23.11
C HIS A 88 -7.82 0.72 -23.72
N ILE A 89 -8.38 1.86 -23.33
CA ILE A 89 -9.71 2.28 -23.75
C ILE A 89 -9.59 3.51 -24.66
N MET A 90 -10.26 3.46 -25.80
CA MET A 90 -10.36 4.62 -26.68
C MET A 90 -11.41 5.59 -26.14
N THR A 91 -10.98 6.79 -25.80
CA THR A 91 -11.83 7.90 -25.39
C THR A 91 -11.88 8.98 -26.48
N GLU A 92 -12.64 10.04 -26.28
CA GLU A 92 -12.68 11.18 -27.17
C GLU A 92 -11.30 11.88 -27.31
N THR A 93 -10.49 11.82 -26.26
CA THR A 93 -9.15 12.40 -26.20
C THR A 93 -8.05 11.42 -26.66
N GLY A 94 -8.41 10.22 -27.13
CA GLY A 94 -7.47 9.20 -27.60
C GLY A 94 -7.39 7.96 -26.71
N LEU A 95 -6.37 7.12 -26.95
CA LEU A 95 -6.16 5.88 -26.21
C LEU A 95 -5.65 6.17 -24.79
N GLN A 96 -6.37 5.72 -23.79
CA GLN A 96 -6.04 5.91 -22.38
C GLN A 96 -5.98 4.59 -21.62
N ASN A 97 -5.13 4.51 -20.60
CA ASN A 97 -5.15 3.44 -19.60
C ASN A 97 -6.24 3.74 -18.58
N MET A 98 -7.15 2.79 -18.42
CA MET A 98 -8.19 2.86 -17.39
C MET A 98 -8.14 1.63 -16.51
N TYR A 99 -8.23 1.83 -15.19
CA TYR A 99 -8.32 0.72 -14.25
C TYR A 99 -9.71 0.07 -14.29
N LEU A 100 -9.74 -1.27 -14.19
CA LEU A 100 -10.98 -2.03 -14.24
C LEU A 100 -11.96 -1.60 -13.14
N HIS A 101 -11.50 -1.43 -11.92
CA HIS A 101 -12.33 -0.97 -10.80
C HIS A 101 -12.91 0.43 -11.04
N GLN A 102 -12.18 1.33 -11.70
CA GLN A 102 -12.68 2.66 -12.06
C GLN A 102 -13.80 2.55 -13.10
N TYR A 103 -13.62 1.68 -14.09
CA TYR A 103 -14.63 1.48 -15.11
C TYR A 103 -15.91 0.86 -14.54
N ILE A 104 -15.78 -0.20 -13.73
CA ILE A 104 -16.93 -0.89 -13.10
C ILE A 104 -17.72 0.04 -12.19
N THR A 105 -17.05 0.88 -11.39
CA THR A 105 -17.72 1.79 -10.45
C THR A 105 -18.17 3.10 -11.09
N GLY A 106 -17.70 3.43 -12.30
CA GLY A 106 -17.94 4.73 -12.90
C GLY A 106 -17.21 5.89 -12.21
N HIS A 107 -16.31 5.59 -11.27
CA HIS A 107 -15.60 6.60 -10.45
C HIS A 107 -14.14 6.73 -10.87
N GLN A 108 -13.79 7.90 -11.38
CA GLN A 108 -12.42 8.18 -11.87
C GLN A 108 -11.57 9.00 -10.89
N GLY A 109 -11.96 9.04 -9.61
CA GLY A 109 -11.24 9.81 -8.60
C GLY A 109 -9.78 9.36 -8.49
N HIS A 110 -8.87 10.29 -8.72
CA HIS A 110 -7.44 10.15 -8.46
C HIS A 110 -6.83 11.52 -8.23
N GLY A 111 -5.71 11.53 -7.52
CA GLY A 111 -5.01 12.75 -7.14
C GLY A 111 -5.10 13.04 -5.65
N GLN A 112 -4.22 13.93 -5.20
CA GLN A 112 -4.11 14.29 -3.79
C GLN A 112 -5.40 14.96 -3.28
N GLY A 113 -5.96 14.45 -2.19
CA GLY A 113 -7.16 14.99 -1.55
C GLY A 113 -8.48 14.62 -2.24
N LYS A 114 -8.48 13.71 -3.22
CA LYS A 114 -9.69 13.19 -3.85
C LYS A 114 -10.01 11.79 -3.36
N ASP A 115 -11.29 11.45 -3.36
CA ASP A 115 -11.75 10.10 -3.11
C ASP A 115 -11.23 9.17 -4.20
N SER A 116 -10.89 7.95 -3.85
CA SER A 116 -10.49 6.92 -4.79
C SER A 116 -11.17 5.60 -4.45
N ILE A 117 -11.00 4.59 -5.30
CA ILE A 117 -11.64 3.30 -5.07
C ILE A 117 -10.70 2.45 -4.23
N ASP A 118 -11.21 1.90 -3.13
CA ASP A 118 -10.53 0.95 -2.27
C ASP A 118 -11.10 -0.46 -2.42
N HIS A 119 -10.23 -1.47 -2.33
CA HIS A 119 -10.61 -2.87 -2.28
C HIS A 119 -10.74 -3.29 -0.82
N VAL A 120 -11.97 -3.49 -0.35
CA VAL A 120 -12.30 -3.76 1.06
C VAL A 120 -11.49 -4.94 1.62
N ASN A 121 -11.37 -6.03 0.87
CA ASN A 121 -10.58 -7.21 1.25
C ASN A 121 -9.08 -7.08 0.93
N ARG A 122 -8.61 -5.92 0.43
CA ARG A 122 -7.21 -5.64 0.02
C ARG A 122 -6.71 -6.48 -1.16
N ASN A 123 -7.56 -7.25 -1.81
CA ASN A 123 -7.23 -8.01 -3.00
C ASN A 123 -7.51 -7.17 -4.26
N LYS A 124 -6.49 -6.63 -4.88
CA LYS A 124 -6.57 -5.78 -6.08
C LYS A 124 -7.13 -6.50 -7.32
N LEU A 125 -7.20 -7.81 -7.26
CA LEU A 125 -7.76 -8.65 -8.32
C LEU A 125 -9.22 -9.01 -8.08
N ASP A 126 -9.81 -8.67 -6.93
CA ASP A 126 -11.23 -8.86 -6.65
C ASP A 126 -11.99 -7.56 -6.95
N ASN A 127 -12.44 -7.44 -8.19
CA ASN A 127 -13.13 -6.27 -8.73
C ASN A 127 -14.67 -6.43 -8.72
N ARG A 128 -15.21 -7.25 -7.82
CA ARG A 128 -16.66 -7.31 -7.58
C ARG A 128 -17.16 -6.03 -6.93
N MET A 129 -18.35 -5.57 -7.30
CA MET A 129 -18.97 -4.35 -6.75
C MET A 129 -19.06 -4.38 -5.22
N THR A 130 -19.32 -5.56 -4.63
CA THR A 130 -19.39 -5.73 -3.16
C THR A 130 -18.04 -5.52 -2.47
N ASN A 131 -16.92 -5.63 -3.19
CA ASN A 131 -15.57 -5.42 -2.68
C ASN A 131 -15.00 -4.04 -3.02
N LEU A 132 -15.67 -3.25 -3.85
CA LEU A 132 -15.20 -1.92 -4.26
C LEU A 132 -15.94 -0.85 -3.45
N LYS A 133 -15.19 0.05 -2.84
CA LYS A 133 -15.72 1.18 -2.07
C LYS A 133 -15.04 2.46 -2.49
N VAL A 134 -15.82 3.49 -2.78
CA VAL A 134 -15.27 4.85 -2.89
C VAL A 134 -14.91 5.30 -1.48
N ALA A 135 -13.65 5.64 -1.26
CA ALA A 135 -13.09 5.94 0.05
C ALA A 135 -12.19 7.18 0.01
N THR A 136 -12.26 7.95 1.07
CA THR A 136 -11.34 9.06 1.33
C THR A 136 -9.93 8.52 1.62
N GLN A 137 -8.92 9.38 1.52
CA GLN A 137 -7.54 9.02 1.87
C GLN A 137 -7.41 8.54 3.33
N SER A 138 -8.22 9.07 4.24
CA SER A 138 -8.24 8.65 5.66
C SER A 138 -8.73 7.21 5.79
N GLU A 139 -9.88 6.90 5.19
CA GLU A 139 -10.45 5.55 5.20
C GLU A 139 -9.52 4.52 4.56
N GLN A 140 -8.84 4.87 3.46
CA GLN A 140 -7.85 3.98 2.84
C GLN A 140 -6.64 3.74 3.74
N ASN A 141 -6.18 4.75 4.48
CA ASN A 141 -5.11 4.60 5.44
C ASN A 141 -5.48 3.67 6.60
N GLU A 142 -6.74 3.68 7.03
CA GLU A 142 -7.28 2.74 8.03
C GLU A 142 -7.33 1.31 7.48
N ASN A 143 -7.75 1.14 6.22
CA ASN A 143 -7.77 -0.16 5.56
C ASN A 143 -6.36 -0.69 5.23
N ARG A 144 -5.32 0.15 5.24
CA ARG A 144 -3.95 -0.31 5.05
C ARG A 144 -3.57 -1.29 6.16
N GLY A 145 -3.12 -2.48 5.78
CA GLY A 145 -2.46 -3.40 6.71
C GLY A 145 -1.25 -2.73 7.37
N LYS A 146 -0.91 -3.15 8.58
CA LYS A 146 0.33 -2.71 9.22
C LYS A 146 1.49 -2.91 8.24
N MET A 147 2.10 -1.83 7.78
CA MET A 147 3.29 -1.92 6.96
C MET A 147 4.39 -2.58 7.80
N SER A 148 4.78 -3.79 7.45
CA SER A 148 6.04 -4.33 7.91
C SER A 148 7.12 -3.39 7.39
N ARG A 149 7.79 -2.69 8.30
CA ARG A 149 8.94 -1.85 7.92
C ARG A 149 9.96 -2.76 7.26
N LYS A 150 10.20 -2.62 5.96
CA LYS A 150 11.29 -3.30 5.23
C LYS A 150 12.69 -2.83 5.65
N TYR A 151 12.79 -1.97 6.64
CA TYR A 151 14.06 -1.65 7.25
C TYR A 151 14.41 -2.79 8.20
N ASN A 152 15.41 -3.57 7.83
CA ASN A 152 16.19 -4.31 8.81
C ASN A 152 16.64 -3.27 9.84
N ALA A 153 15.99 -3.24 10.98
CA ALA A 153 16.49 -2.45 12.10
C ALA A 153 17.95 -2.86 12.28
N LYS A 154 18.86 -1.89 12.29
CA LYS A 154 20.28 -2.20 12.55
C LYS A 154 20.31 -2.99 13.85
N PRO A 155 21.07 -4.09 13.93
CA PRO A 155 21.16 -4.88 15.15
C PRO A 155 21.54 -3.94 16.30
N LEU A 156 20.85 -4.09 17.40
CA LEU A 156 21.16 -3.34 18.62
C LEU A 156 22.56 -3.76 19.11
N PRO A 157 23.25 -2.87 19.85
CA PRO A 157 24.51 -3.20 20.47
C PRO A 157 24.39 -4.39 21.40
N GLU A 158 25.48 -5.11 21.60
CA GLU A 158 25.56 -6.23 22.56
C GLU A 158 25.12 -5.77 23.96
N GLY A 159 24.27 -6.58 24.61
CA GLY A 159 23.72 -6.31 25.94
C GLY A 159 22.53 -5.34 25.98
N ILE A 160 22.00 -4.91 24.80
CA ILE A 160 20.77 -4.10 24.73
C ILE A 160 19.72 -4.86 23.90
N VAL A 161 18.56 -5.03 24.47
CA VAL A 161 17.40 -5.65 23.76
C VAL A 161 16.33 -4.58 23.46
N GLN A 162 15.43 -4.92 22.53
CA GLN A 162 14.41 -3.96 22.08
C GLN A 162 13.50 -3.46 23.21
N SER A 163 13.26 -4.28 24.23
CA SER A 163 12.50 -3.91 25.42
C SER A 163 13.17 -2.86 26.30
N ASP A 164 14.49 -2.69 26.19
CA ASP A 164 15.26 -1.73 26.97
C ASP A 164 15.11 -0.30 26.43
N LEU A 165 14.67 -0.17 25.15
CA LEU A 165 14.47 1.11 24.50
C LEU A 165 13.10 1.69 24.88
N PRO A 166 13.05 2.85 25.54
CA PRO A 166 11.80 3.57 25.75
C PRO A 166 11.13 3.91 24.42
N LYS A 167 9.83 4.15 24.47
CA LYS A 167 9.10 4.73 23.33
C LYS A 167 9.81 6.00 22.84
N PHE A 168 9.87 6.21 21.54
CA PHE A 168 10.54 7.35 20.87
C PHE A 168 12.08 7.28 20.83
N VAL A 169 12.73 6.31 21.47
CA VAL A 169 14.19 6.12 21.39
C VAL A 169 14.56 5.26 20.20
N ILE A 170 15.51 5.72 19.38
CA ILE A 170 16.01 5.04 18.19
C ILE A 170 17.53 4.94 18.27
N TYR A 171 18.06 3.73 18.01
CA TYR A 171 19.50 3.50 17.92
C TYR A 171 20.03 3.86 16.54
N TYR A 172 21.18 4.53 16.52
CA TYR A 172 21.91 4.88 15.31
C TYR A 172 23.35 4.37 15.34
N LYS A 173 23.75 3.79 14.20
CA LYS A 173 25.13 3.41 13.92
C LYS A 173 25.54 4.03 12.59
N GLU A 174 26.40 5.04 12.62
CA GLU A 174 26.86 5.78 11.45
C GLU A 174 28.32 5.41 11.15
N LYS A 175 28.65 5.20 9.89
CA LYS A 175 30.03 5.05 9.44
C LYS A 175 30.72 6.41 9.49
N ARG A 176 31.93 6.46 10.06
CA ARG A 176 32.74 7.68 10.11
C ARG A 176 34.22 7.32 9.94
N GLY A 177 34.81 7.67 8.78
CA GLY A 177 36.14 7.22 8.43
C GLY A 177 36.22 5.69 8.43
N ASP A 178 37.23 5.14 9.10
CA ASP A 178 37.46 3.70 9.23
C ASP A 178 36.65 3.03 10.36
N GLY A 179 35.88 3.81 11.11
CA GLY A 179 35.11 3.33 12.26
C GLY A 179 33.61 3.58 12.16
N HIS A 180 32.93 3.33 13.29
CA HIS A 180 31.52 3.60 13.47
C HIS A 180 31.29 4.47 14.69
N ARG A 181 30.27 5.33 14.61
CA ARG A 181 29.78 6.11 15.74
C ARG A 181 28.37 5.64 16.09
N GLU A 182 28.18 5.31 17.36
CA GLU A 182 26.95 4.75 17.89
C GLU A 182 26.34 5.71 18.93
N TYR A 183 25.03 5.93 18.82
CA TYR A 183 24.30 6.82 19.72
C TYR A 183 22.80 6.55 19.63
N PHE A 184 22.05 7.07 20.59
CA PHE A 184 20.58 7.05 20.56
C PHE A 184 20.03 8.44 20.26
N THR A 185 18.88 8.48 19.59
CA THR A 185 18.11 9.71 19.40
C THR A 185 16.72 9.55 20.02
N VAL A 186 16.14 10.68 20.40
CA VAL A 186 14.74 10.78 20.77
C VAL A 186 14.04 11.54 19.65
N GLU A 187 13.07 10.90 18.99
CA GLU A 187 12.38 11.43 17.83
C GLU A 187 10.88 11.14 17.91
N LYS A 188 10.07 12.05 17.36
CA LYS A 188 8.61 11.91 17.26
C LYS A 188 7.88 11.84 18.62
N HIS A 189 8.49 12.35 19.68
CA HIS A 189 7.76 12.59 20.91
C HIS A 189 6.66 13.64 20.66
N PRO A 190 5.47 13.56 21.31
CA PRO A 190 4.39 14.52 21.09
C PRO A 190 4.79 15.97 21.15
N LEU A 191 5.59 16.37 22.13
CA LEU A 191 6.13 17.75 22.26
C LEU A 191 7.05 18.15 21.12
N GLN A 192 7.86 17.21 20.57
CA GLN A 192 8.70 17.46 19.41
C GLN A 192 7.86 17.67 18.14
N ASN A 193 6.76 16.91 17.99
CA ASN A 193 5.83 17.06 16.87
C ASN A 193 5.10 18.41 16.92
N LEU A 194 4.68 18.87 18.09
CA LEU A 194 4.09 20.21 18.28
C LEU A 194 5.06 21.32 17.82
N LYS A 195 6.34 21.20 18.16
CA LYS A 195 7.37 22.15 17.72
C LYS A 195 7.59 22.12 16.20
N GLU A 196 7.52 20.94 15.56
CA GLU A 196 7.58 20.82 14.09
C GLU A 196 6.39 21.49 13.41
N GLN A 197 5.21 21.44 14.02
CA GLN A 197 3.99 22.09 13.51
C GLN A 197 3.97 23.62 13.76
N GLY A 198 5.02 24.17 14.35
CA GLY A 198 5.13 25.59 14.60
C GLY A 198 4.30 26.07 15.79
N VAL A 199 3.80 25.17 16.62
CA VAL A 199 3.12 25.54 17.88
C VAL A 199 4.15 26.12 18.83
N LYS A 200 4.02 27.41 19.08
CA LYS A 200 4.89 28.20 19.98
C LYS A 200 4.21 28.35 21.31
N ASP A 201 4.58 27.52 22.27
CA ASP A 201 4.35 27.85 23.68
C ASP A 201 5.69 28.01 24.41
N ALA A 202 5.68 28.81 25.49
CA ALA A 202 6.91 29.18 26.23
C ALA A 202 7.63 27.94 26.78
N LYS A 203 6.95 26.82 27.06
CA LYS A 203 7.54 25.58 27.56
C LYS A 203 8.24 24.78 26.47
N THR A 204 7.68 24.76 25.27
CA THR A 204 8.22 23.98 24.13
C THR A 204 9.33 24.71 23.39
N GLU A 205 9.35 26.04 23.41
CA GLU A 205 10.28 26.82 22.59
C GLU A 205 11.72 26.77 23.08
N GLN A 206 11.94 26.76 24.42
CA GLN A 206 13.27 26.80 25.00
C GLN A 206 13.86 25.44 25.39
N LEU A 207 13.03 24.43 25.68
CA LEU A 207 13.47 23.20 26.31
C LEU A 207 13.39 21.94 25.39
N VAL A 208 12.63 21.97 24.30
CA VAL A 208 12.41 20.82 23.44
C VAL A 208 13.14 20.95 22.11
N ASN A 209 14.10 20.07 21.88
CA ASN A 209 14.76 19.96 20.57
C ASN A 209 13.90 19.14 19.60
N LYS A 210 13.75 19.56 18.32
CA LYS A 210 13.07 18.80 17.27
C LYS A 210 13.61 17.38 17.13
N ARG A 211 14.89 17.23 17.33
CA ARG A 211 15.62 15.96 17.39
C ARG A 211 16.69 16.08 18.46
N TRP A 212 16.64 15.21 19.43
CA TRP A 212 17.67 15.10 20.45
C TRP A 212 18.56 13.89 20.22
N ALA A 213 19.82 13.95 20.56
CA ALA A 213 20.73 12.82 20.46
C ALA A 213 21.62 12.74 21.75
N SER A 214 21.87 11.50 22.18
CA SER A 214 22.84 11.21 23.24
C SER A 214 24.25 11.57 22.80
N SER A 215 25.20 11.50 23.72
CA SER A 215 26.62 11.70 23.43
C SER A 215 27.06 10.83 22.25
N LYS A 216 27.80 11.44 21.32
CA LYS A 216 28.41 10.78 20.18
C LYS A 216 29.88 10.45 20.41
N ALA A 217 30.41 10.77 21.58
CA ALA A 217 31.82 10.51 21.94
C ALA A 217 32.10 9.01 22.11
N GLY A 218 33.23 8.54 21.63
CA GLY A 218 33.65 7.14 21.76
C GLY A 218 33.95 6.74 23.21
N ALA A 219 34.33 7.70 24.05
CA ALA A 219 34.64 7.47 25.47
C ALA A 219 33.40 7.21 26.36
N VAL A 220 32.17 7.49 25.84
CA VAL A 220 30.92 7.25 26.57
C VAL A 220 30.39 5.85 26.19
N THR A 221 30.09 5.03 27.19
CA THR A 221 29.58 3.69 26.96
C THR A 221 28.22 3.71 26.28
N ILE A 222 27.87 2.61 25.57
CA ILE A 222 26.58 2.56 24.91
C ILE A 222 25.41 2.51 25.89
N GLN A 223 25.63 1.94 27.08
CA GLN A 223 24.67 1.94 28.19
C GLN A 223 24.42 3.35 28.73
N ASP A 224 25.50 4.13 28.96
CA ASP A 224 25.36 5.52 29.38
C ASP A 224 24.63 6.37 28.34
N LYS A 225 24.88 6.13 27.08
CA LYS A 225 24.15 6.79 25.97
C LYS A 225 22.66 6.44 25.98
N LEU A 226 22.31 5.20 26.28
CA LEU A 226 20.91 4.79 26.42
C LEU A 226 20.26 5.45 27.64
N GLU A 227 20.99 5.53 28.76
CA GLU A 227 20.49 6.20 29.96
C GLU A 227 20.25 7.69 29.71
N GLN A 228 21.14 8.39 29.01
CA GLN A 228 20.91 9.77 28.58
C GLN A 228 19.59 9.91 27.77
N ALA A 229 19.28 8.94 26.89
CA ALA A 229 18.06 8.98 26.15
C ALA A 229 16.82 8.73 27.01
N ARG A 230 16.90 7.82 27.99
CA ARG A 230 15.85 7.57 28.99
C ARG A 230 15.53 8.80 29.82
N VAL A 231 16.57 9.45 30.32
CA VAL A 231 16.45 10.71 31.12
C VAL A 231 15.76 11.79 30.28
N TYR A 232 16.13 11.92 29.01
CA TYR A 232 15.51 12.91 28.13
C TYR A 232 14.05 12.61 27.81
N VAL A 233 13.68 11.36 27.58
CA VAL A 233 12.28 10.97 27.42
C VAL A 233 11.46 11.25 28.66
N ALA A 234 11.97 10.86 29.86
CA ALA A 234 11.31 11.12 31.13
C ALA A 234 11.12 12.63 31.41
N PHE A 235 12.08 13.44 30.98
CA PHE A 235 11.97 14.91 31.03
C PHE A 235 10.83 15.42 30.13
N LEU A 236 10.72 14.91 28.89
CA LEU A 236 9.66 15.29 27.97
C LEU A 236 8.27 14.85 28.47
N ASP A 237 8.18 13.63 29.02
CA ASP A 237 6.93 13.09 29.57
C ASP A 237 6.44 13.93 30.76
N ARG A 238 7.35 14.41 31.59
CA ARG A 238 7.02 15.31 32.71
C ARG A 238 6.44 16.64 32.24
N ILE A 239 7.03 17.24 31.21
CA ILE A 239 6.52 18.51 30.64
C ILE A 239 5.14 18.29 30.00
N LEU A 240 4.92 17.14 29.38
CA LEU A 240 3.65 16.82 28.72
C LEU A 240 2.52 16.58 29.74
N GLY A 241 2.86 16.07 30.94
CA GLY A 241 1.91 15.76 32.01
C GLY A 241 1.58 16.95 32.94
N GLU A 242 2.31 18.03 32.84
CA GLU A 242 2.07 19.31 33.53
C GLU A 242 1.22 20.26 32.65
#